data_8d36b51c294308dafbcbbe7b1b073a9a
#
_entry.id   8d36b51c294308dafbcbbe7b1b073a9a
#
_cell.length_a   1.000
_cell.length_b   1.000
_cell.length_c   1.000
_cell.angle_alpha   90.00
_cell.angle_beta   90.00
_cell.angle_gamma   90.00
#
_symmetry.space_group_name_H-M   'P 1'
#
loop_
_entity.id
_entity.type
_entity.pdbx_description
1 polymer ?
#
loop_
_entity_poly.entity_id
_entity_poly.type
_entity_poly.pdbx_seq_one_letter_code
_entity_poly.pdbx_strand_id
1 'polypeptide(L)'
;MKLVIGGAYQGKRAYAEEHDSIQKWANGEICPEEEIFSCEGMVDFHLYLRRLLQEGKEQYVREQLIPKLLQENPRIVLVTNE
;
A
#
# COMPACT_ATOMS: atom_id res chain seq x y z
N MET A 1 0.37 6.00 9.19
CA MET A 1 -0.15 5.40 7.94
C MET A 1 -1.29 6.25 7.41
N LYS A 2 -1.28 6.49 6.13
CA LYS A 2 -2.33 7.28 5.48
C LYS A 2 -2.94 6.45 4.36
N LEU A 3 -4.27 6.40 4.31
CA LEU A 3 -4.98 5.66 3.27
C LEU A 3 -5.71 6.64 2.37
N VAL A 4 -5.43 6.59 1.07
CA VAL A 4 -6.08 7.43 0.07
C VAL A 4 -6.98 6.55 -0.79
N ILE A 5 -8.28 6.80 -0.76
CA ILE A 5 -9.28 6.03 -1.49
C ILE A 5 -10.05 6.94 -2.42
N GLY A 6 -10.36 6.46 -3.62
CA GLY A 6 -11.18 7.22 -4.55
C GLY A 6 -11.20 6.57 -5.93
N GLY A 7 -11.98 7.12 -6.85
CA GLY A 7 -12.22 6.50 -8.14
C GLY A 7 -11.12 6.67 -9.18
N ALA A 8 -10.33 7.74 -9.11
CA ALA A 8 -9.34 8.03 -10.16
C ALA A 8 -7.93 7.72 -9.66
N TYR A 9 -7.39 6.61 -10.10
CA TYR A 9 -6.05 6.18 -9.71
C TYR A 9 -5.00 7.27 -9.93
N GLN A 10 -4.97 7.86 -11.11
CA GLN A 10 -3.98 8.87 -11.43
C GLN A 10 -4.14 10.12 -10.57
N GLY A 11 -5.36 10.53 -10.34
CA GLY A 11 -5.63 11.69 -9.51
C GLY A 11 -5.22 11.47 -8.07
N LYS A 12 -5.44 10.26 -7.54
CA LYS A 12 -5.05 9.93 -6.18
C LYS A 12 -3.54 9.92 -6.01
N ARG A 13 -2.84 9.37 -6.98
CA ARG A 13 -1.39 9.33 -6.94
C ARG A 13 -0.81 10.73 -7.00
N ALA A 14 -1.34 11.57 -7.90
CA ALA A 14 -0.89 12.95 -8.02
C ALA A 14 -1.13 13.72 -6.71
N TYR A 15 -2.29 13.51 -6.10
CA TYR A 15 -2.59 14.12 -4.81
C TYR A 15 -1.59 13.71 -3.74
N ALA A 16 -1.33 12.42 -3.63
CA ALA A 16 -0.41 11.90 -2.62
C ALA A 16 1.01 12.42 -2.84
N GLU A 17 1.49 12.41 -4.08
CA GLU A 17 2.81 12.92 -4.40
C GLU A 17 2.95 14.41 -4.08
N GLU A 18 1.94 15.19 -4.42
CA GLU A 18 1.96 16.64 -4.22
C GLU A 18 1.92 17.01 -2.73
N HIS A 19 1.07 16.33 -1.96
CA HIS A 19 0.84 16.73 -0.57
C HIS A 19 1.74 16.02 0.44
N ASP A 20 2.25 14.85 0.12
CA ASP A 20 3.04 14.05 1.04
C ASP A 20 4.50 13.95 0.65
N SER A 21 4.90 14.55 -0.46
CA SER A 21 6.29 14.59 -0.92
C SER A 21 6.91 13.19 -1.03
N ILE A 22 6.12 12.23 -1.51
CA ILE A 22 6.56 10.84 -1.62
C ILE A 22 7.52 10.70 -2.78
N GLN A 23 8.68 10.12 -2.54
CA GLN A 23 9.70 9.89 -3.56
C GLN A 23 9.84 8.42 -3.93
N LYS A 24 9.64 7.52 -2.98
CA LYS A 24 9.81 6.08 -3.24
C LYS A 24 8.45 5.40 -3.24
N TRP A 25 7.94 5.15 -4.44
CA TRP A 25 6.65 4.48 -4.65
C TRP A 25 6.84 3.02 -5.00
N ALA A 26 6.01 2.16 -4.44
CA ALA A 26 5.90 0.76 -4.83
C ALA A 26 4.58 0.56 -5.55
N ASN A 27 4.55 -0.38 -6.51
CA ASN A 27 3.33 -0.76 -7.20
C ASN A 27 2.84 -2.07 -6.61
N GLY A 28 1.71 -2.05 -5.90
CA GLY A 28 1.18 -3.21 -5.22
C GLY A 28 0.89 -4.39 -6.12
N GLU A 29 0.66 -4.13 -7.42
CA GLU A 29 0.39 -5.19 -8.37
C GLU A 29 1.62 -6.07 -8.65
N ILE A 30 2.82 -5.50 -8.64
CA ILE A 30 4.01 -6.18 -9.12
C ILE A 30 5.20 -6.15 -8.16
N CYS A 31 5.15 -5.39 -7.09
CA CYS A 31 6.31 -5.25 -6.20
C CYS A 31 6.55 -6.52 -5.36
N PRO A 32 7.77 -6.72 -4.87
CA PRO A 32 8.02 -7.75 -3.87
C PRO A 32 7.17 -7.51 -2.62
N GLU A 33 6.76 -8.59 -1.95
CA GLU A 33 5.88 -8.46 -0.79
C GLU A 33 6.50 -7.63 0.33
N GLU A 34 7.79 -7.78 0.56
CA GLU A 34 8.49 -7.06 1.62
C GLU A 34 8.69 -5.57 1.32
N GLU A 35 8.48 -5.15 0.09
CA GLU A 35 8.64 -3.74 -0.29
C GLU A 35 7.71 -2.83 0.49
N ILE A 36 6.55 -3.33 0.92
CA ILE A 36 5.59 -2.54 1.69
C ILE A 36 6.20 -2.04 3.02
N PHE A 37 7.21 -2.72 3.52
CA PHE A 37 7.82 -2.33 4.79
C PHE A 37 8.97 -1.34 4.64
N SER A 38 9.33 -0.97 3.41
CA SER A 38 10.44 -0.06 3.15
C SER A 38 10.11 1.09 2.22
N CYS A 39 9.03 1.03 1.45
CA CYS A 39 8.66 2.11 0.55
C CYS A 39 7.98 3.26 1.32
N GLU A 40 7.98 4.44 0.71
CA GLU A 40 7.31 5.60 1.31
C GLU A 40 5.80 5.60 0.99
N GLY A 41 5.43 5.06 -0.16
CA GLY A 41 4.04 4.94 -0.55
C GLY A 41 3.84 3.75 -1.47
N MET A 42 2.62 3.25 -1.53
CA MET A 42 2.26 2.13 -2.40
C MET A 42 0.99 2.48 -3.16
N VAL A 43 1.05 2.36 -4.49
CA VAL A 43 -0.15 2.47 -5.33
C VAL A 43 -0.73 1.09 -5.56
N ASP A 44 -2.02 1.03 -5.87
CA ASP A 44 -2.73 -0.24 -6.08
C ASP A 44 -2.63 -1.18 -4.90
N PHE A 45 -2.77 -0.64 -3.69
CA PHE A 45 -2.70 -1.44 -2.48
C PHE A 45 -3.74 -2.57 -2.48
N HIS A 46 -4.92 -2.33 -3.05
CA HIS A 46 -5.95 -3.37 -3.15
C HIS A 46 -5.46 -4.58 -3.97
N LEU A 47 -4.64 -4.35 -4.98
CA LEU A 47 -4.06 -5.44 -5.76
C LEU A 47 -2.98 -6.18 -4.97
N TYR A 48 -2.25 -5.47 -4.13
CA TYR A 48 -1.30 -6.10 -3.21
C TYR A 48 -2.02 -7.09 -2.28
N LEU A 49 -3.12 -6.64 -1.68
CA LEU A 49 -3.91 -7.50 -0.81
C LEU A 49 -4.47 -8.71 -1.58
N ARG A 50 -4.94 -8.47 -2.80
CA ARG A 50 -5.48 -9.54 -3.63
C ARG A 50 -4.45 -10.61 -3.91
N ARG A 51 -3.20 -10.21 -4.17
CA ARG A 51 -2.12 -11.17 -4.39
C ARG A 51 -1.90 -12.05 -3.17
N LEU A 52 -1.86 -11.44 -1.99
CA LEU A 52 -1.66 -12.20 -0.76
C LEU A 52 -2.80 -13.19 -0.52
N LEU A 53 -4.04 -12.77 -0.77
CA LEU A 53 -5.19 -13.66 -0.62
C LEU A 53 -5.14 -14.82 -1.62
N GLN A 54 -4.71 -14.55 -2.85
CA GLN A 54 -4.58 -15.60 -3.86
C GLN A 54 -3.49 -16.62 -3.51
N GLU A 55 -2.51 -16.21 -2.71
CA GLU A 55 -1.44 -17.08 -2.24
C GLU A 55 -1.79 -17.82 -0.94
N GLY A 56 -3.03 -17.66 -0.47
CA GLY A 56 -3.46 -18.35 0.73
C GLY A 56 -3.04 -17.67 2.02
N LYS A 57 -2.70 -16.39 1.98
CA LYS A 57 -2.18 -15.66 3.15
C LYS A 57 -3.27 -14.85 3.85
N GLU A 58 -4.52 -15.29 3.79
CA GLU A 58 -5.63 -14.55 4.38
C GLU A 58 -5.43 -14.29 5.87
N GLN A 59 -5.01 -15.27 6.63
CA GLN A 59 -4.80 -15.11 8.05
C GLN A 59 -3.71 -14.09 8.34
N TYR A 60 -2.62 -14.12 7.58
CA TYR A 60 -1.55 -13.16 7.70
C TYR A 60 -2.07 -11.74 7.46
N VAL A 61 -2.85 -11.54 6.40
CA VAL A 61 -3.41 -10.23 6.07
C VAL A 61 -4.31 -9.72 7.18
N ARG A 62 -5.13 -10.59 7.74
CA ARG A 62 -6.11 -10.18 8.76
C ARG A 62 -5.48 -9.90 10.12
N GLU A 63 -4.45 -10.65 10.49
CA GLU A 63 -3.95 -10.63 11.86
C GLU A 63 -2.57 -10.02 12.02
N GLN A 64 -1.73 -10.04 10.98
CA GLN A 64 -0.33 -9.65 11.11
C GLN A 64 0.09 -8.47 10.23
N LEU A 65 -0.48 -8.33 9.04
CA LEU A 65 0.01 -7.35 8.08
C LEU A 65 -0.05 -5.92 8.64
N ILE A 66 -1.22 -5.48 9.11
CA ILE A 66 -1.37 -4.11 9.55
C ILE A 66 -0.56 -3.83 10.82
N PRO A 67 -0.60 -4.68 11.86
CA PRO A 67 0.25 -4.45 13.03
C PRO A 67 1.73 -4.38 12.68
N LYS A 68 2.20 -5.26 11.81
CA LYS A 68 3.60 -5.26 11.39
C LYS A 68 3.94 -4.00 10.60
N LEU A 69 3.03 -3.58 9.73
CA LEU A 69 3.23 -2.38 8.92
C LEU A 69 3.31 -1.14 9.81
N LEU A 70 2.44 -1.03 10.80
CA LEU A 70 2.47 0.08 11.73
C LEU A 70 3.75 0.11 12.57
N GLN A 71 4.34 -1.05 12.82
CA GLN A 71 5.59 -1.14 13.56
C GLN A 71 6.80 -0.79 12.69
N GLU A 72 6.85 -1.29 11.46
CA GLU A 72 8.03 -1.17 10.61
C GLU A 72 8.00 0.00 9.64
N ASN A 73 6.80 0.43 9.22
CA ASN A 73 6.67 1.52 8.26
C ASN A 73 5.43 2.36 8.58
N PRO A 74 5.40 3.01 9.73
CA PRO A 74 4.18 3.70 10.21
C PRO A 74 3.78 4.91 9.39
N ARG A 75 4.68 5.45 8.56
CA ARG A 75 4.39 6.64 7.76
C ARG A 75 4.00 6.33 6.32
N ILE A 76 3.80 5.08 5.98
CA ILE A 76 3.48 4.70 4.61
C ILE A 76 2.16 5.33 4.17
N VAL A 77 2.12 5.71 2.89
CA VAL A 77 0.89 6.18 2.24
C VAL A 77 0.40 5.07 1.31
N LEU A 78 -0.83 4.63 1.53
CA LEU A 78 -1.42 3.56 0.74
C LEU A 78 -2.50 4.16 -0.15
N VAL A 79 -2.37 3.95 -1.47
CA VAL A 79 -3.32 4.44 -2.45
C VAL A 79 -4.08 3.25 -3.02
N THR A 80 -5.41 3.28 -2.94
CA THR A 80 -6.22 2.17 -3.39
C THR A 80 -7.48 2.69 -4.10
N ASN A 81 -8.04 1.85 -4.96
CA ASN A 81 -9.36 2.10 -5.55
C ASN A 81 -10.42 1.47 -4.67
N GLU A 82 -11.63 1.96 -4.83
CA GLU A 82 -12.78 1.41 -4.11
C GLU A 82 -13.11 -0.01 -4.52
#